data_1a115c3893da18f8558fd9cff1526b01
#
_entry.id   1a115c3893da18f8558fd9cff1526b01
#
_cell.length_a   1.000
_cell.length_b   1.000
_cell.length_c   1.000
_cell.angle_alpha   90.00
_cell.angle_beta   90.00
_cell.angle_gamma   90.00
#
_symmetry.space_group_name_H-M   'P 1'
#
loop_
_entity.id
_entity.type
_entity.pdbx_description
1 polymer ?
#
loop_
_entity_poly.entity_id
_entity_poly.type
_entity_poly.pdbx_seq_one_letter_code
_entity_poly.pdbx_strand_id
1 'polypeptide(L)'
;MSNLNYNKTSPKKSLDTVQLKPVIEVKMPESFKDKVKYLCKSIPKEEWSGILLYEPIGTIADIENFHIVLRDIIPLDKGTQAFTSYNNFEELLKYFDEVIDTQPTLEEDYQNGKVLIGHIHSHNTMAVFFSGTDSQELADNCENHFYYLSLIVNNFMDFCCKIAIHATVDFSTDVPYTAKNELGNPYDLNTTTITYKKEKMLLYDCKITTEKEDIIVPETFMGRVKGIIQKAAETLTAKKKESDVKNNLSKYPTSRTYPTYPTYPALHGRGGLGAEDYDDDPSWPNSSGAHGGQR
;
A
#
# COMPACT_ATOMS: atom_id res chain seq x y z
N MET A 1 -11.39 -27.61 2.97
CA MET A 1 -10.76 -26.34 3.35
C MET A 1 -9.53 -26.18 2.47
N SER A 2 -9.65 -25.43 1.39
CA SER A 2 -8.60 -25.27 0.38
C SER A 2 -7.80 -23.99 0.67
N ASN A 3 -6.51 -24.17 0.96
CA ASN A 3 -5.54 -23.09 1.11
C ASN A 3 -5.41 -22.33 -0.20
N LEU A 4 -5.98 -21.13 -0.27
CA LEU A 4 -5.73 -20.17 -1.34
C LEU A 4 -4.41 -19.46 -1.06
N ASN A 5 -3.31 -19.98 -1.63
CA ASN A 5 -2.04 -19.28 -1.73
C ASN A 5 -2.18 -18.12 -2.73
N TYR A 6 -2.46 -16.91 -2.24
CA TYR A 6 -2.33 -15.67 -3.01
C TYR A 6 -0.87 -15.19 -2.98
N ASN A 7 -0.02 -15.83 -3.77
CA ASN A 7 1.30 -15.30 -4.12
C ASN A 7 1.46 -15.36 -5.65
N LYS A 8 0.74 -14.46 -6.36
CA LYS A 8 1.13 -14.04 -7.69
C LYS A 8 1.27 -12.52 -7.65
N THR A 9 2.48 -12.06 -7.37
CA THR A 9 2.89 -10.68 -7.70
C THR A 9 3.02 -10.59 -9.22
N SER A 10 1.90 -10.35 -9.90
CA SER A 10 1.95 -9.76 -11.23
C SER A 10 2.67 -8.42 -11.12
N PRO A 11 3.55 -8.02 -12.06
CA PRO A 11 4.12 -6.70 -12.03
C PRO A 11 2.96 -5.69 -12.00
N LYS A 12 2.85 -4.94 -10.90
CA LYS A 12 1.83 -3.90 -10.76
C LYS A 12 2.04 -2.89 -11.88
N LYS A 13 1.06 -2.78 -12.77
CA LYS A 13 1.05 -1.79 -13.84
C LYS A 13 0.73 -0.46 -13.16
N SER A 14 1.74 0.36 -12.90
CA SER A 14 1.50 1.68 -12.34
C SER A 14 0.62 2.50 -13.29
N LEU A 15 -0.44 3.10 -12.76
CA LEU A 15 -1.26 4.04 -13.49
C LEU A 15 -0.44 5.29 -13.80
N ASP A 16 -0.55 5.80 -15.02
CA ASP A 16 0.03 7.09 -15.35
C ASP A 16 -0.68 8.19 -14.53
N THR A 17 0.10 8.95 -13.78
CA THR A 17 -0.40 10.02 -12.92
C THR A 17 -0.55 11.34 -13.68
N VAL A 18 -1.68 11.99 -13.49
CA VAL A 18 -1.94 13.35 -14.00
C VAL A 18 -2.20 14.26 -12.81
N GLN A 19 -1.27 15.17 -12.53
CA GLN A 19 -1.47 16.21 -11.51
C GLN A 19 -2.42 17.28 -12.03
N LEU A 20 -3.49 17.55 -11.31
CA LEU A 20 -4.50 18.54 -11.65
C LEU A 20 -4.32 19.82 -10.82
N LYS A 21 -4.65 20.99 -11.42
CA LYS A 21 -4.47 22.30 -10.80
C LYS A 21 -5.52 22.71 -9.76
N PRO A 22 -6.81 22.35 -9.92
CA PRO A 22 -7.79 22.69 -8.90
C PRO A 22 -7.41 22.06 -7.55
N VAL A 23 -7.60 22.82 -6.46
CA VAL A 23 -7.37 22.38 -5.09
C VAL A 23 -8.71 22.04 -4.48
N ILE A 24 -8.83 20.81 -3.95
CA ILE A 24 -10.06 20.32 -3.33
C ILE A 24 -10.10 20.76 -1.87
N GLU A 25 -11.22 21.30 -1.42
CA GLU A 25 -11.42 21.62 0.00
C GLU A 25 -11.65 20.34 0.81
N VAL A 26 -10.95 20.23 1.94
CA VAL A 26 -11.14 19.18 2.94
C VAL A 26 -11.51 19.83 4.26
N LYS A 27 -12.75 19.64 4.68
CA LYS A 27 -13.28 20.15 5.94
C LYS A 27 -12.92 19.21 7.08
N MET A 28 -12.22 19.73 8.07
CA MET A 28 -11.78 19.00 9.25
C MET A 28 -12.58 19.48 10.47
N PRO A 29 -13.51 18.67 11.02
CA PRO A 29 -14.17 18.98 12.28
C PRO A 29 -13.15 19.13 13.42
N GLU A 30 -13.42 19.99 14.40
CA GLU A 30 -12.49 20.18 15.53
C GLU A 30 -12.34 18.88 16.35
N SER A 31 -13.39 18.08 16.46
CA SER A 31 -13.35 16.73 17.07
C SER A 31 -12.31 15.82 16.42
N PHE A 32 -12.24 15.82 15.09
CA PHE A 32 -11.24 15.09 14.34
C PHE A 32 -9.83 15.62 14.65
N LYS A 33 -9.67 16.94 14.63
CA LYS A 33 -8.40 17.60 14.92
C LYS A 33 -7.91 17.33 16.34
N ASP A 34 -8.80 17.25 17.32
CA ASP A 34 -8.44 16.91 18.71
C ASP A 34 -7.99 15.46 18.85
N LYS A 35 -8.58 14.52 18.10
CA LYS A 35 -8.08 13.14 18.00
C LYS A 35 -6.66 13.10 17.43
N VAL A 36 -6.37 13.87 16.36
CA VAL A 36 -5.01 13.99 15.82
C VAL A 36 -4.04 14.56 16.84
N LYS A 37 -4.42 15.66 17.55
CA LYS A 37 -3.59 16.24 18.62
C LYS A 37 -3.29 15.22 19.72
N TYR A 38 -4.28 14.41 20.08
CA TYR A 38 -4.11 13.37 21.09
C TYR A 38 -3.10 12.31 20.63
N LEU A 39 -3.20 11.85 19.38
CA LEU A 39 -2.25 10.91 18.77
C LEU A 39 -0.82 11.48 18.78
N CYS A 40 -0.63 12.69 18.26
CA CYS A 40 0.67 13.35 18.22
C CYS A 40 1.29 13.54 19.61
N LYS A 41 0.48 13.87 20.63
CA LYS A 41 0.95 13.97 22.02
C LYS A 41 1.27 12.62 22.64
N SER A 42 0.54 11.57 22.28
CA SER A 42 0.72 10.22 22.82
C SER A 42 1.88 9.47 22.19
N ILE A 43 2.21 9.78 20.94
CA ILE A 43 3.28 9.17 20.13
C ILE A 43 4.16 10.29 19.56
N PRO A 44 4.96 11.00 20.39
CA PRO A 44 5.63 12.22 19.95
C PRO A 44 6.95 11.98 19.20
N LYS A 45 7.51 10.78 19.22
CA LYS A 45 8.86 10.48 18.68
C LYS A 45 8.87 9.52 17.51
N GLU A 46 7.83 8.75 17.36
CA GLU A 46 7.67 7.79 16.29
C GLU A 46 6.50 8.19 15.40
N GLU A 47 6.48 7.66 14.19
CA GLU A 47 5.33 7.79 13.31
C GLU A 47 4.19 6.88 13.78
N TRP A 48 2.98 7.28 13.50
CA TRP A 48 1.78 6.48 13.67
C TRP A 48 0.96 6.52 12.40
N SER A 49 0.15 5.51 12.17
CA SER A 49 -0.76 5.45 11.04
C SER A 49 -2.12 4.90 11.43
N GLY A 50 -3.09 5.12 10.56
CA GLY A 50 -4.43 4.63 10.74
C GLY A 50 -5.29 4.73 9.49
N ILE A 51 -6.50 4.16 9.60
CA ILE A 51 -7.53 4.36 8.59
C ILE A 51 -8.14 5.74 8.79
N LEU A 52 -8.30 6.44 7.69
CA LEU A 52 -9.00 7.71 7.59
C LEU A 52 -10.41 7.45 7.05
N LEU A 53 -11.45 7.82 7.81
CA LEU A 53 -12.82 7.78 7.35
C LEU A 53 -13.21 9.18 6.86
N TYR A 54 -13.74 9.28 5.64
CA TYR A 54 -14.10 10.55 5.02
C TYR A 54 -15.32 10.41 4.12
N GLU A 55 -16.02 11.51 3.90
CA GLU A 55 -17.21 11.61 3.05
C GLU A 55 -16.97 12.62 1.91
N PRO A 56 -16.99 12.19 0.65
CA PRO A 56 -17.01 13.11 -0.49
C PRO A 56 -18.42 13.70 -0.65
N ILE A 57 -18.50 15.02 -0.72
CA ILE A 57 -19.75 15.76 -0.94
C ILE A 57 -19.75 16.34 -2.33
N GLY A 58 -20.80 16.08 -3.09
CA GLY A 58 -20.90 16.47 -4.49
C GLY A 58 -20.25 15.48 -5.44
N THR A 59 -19.92 15.92 -6.63
CA THR A 59 -19.26 15.10 -7.65
C THR A 59 -18.03 15.82 -8.20
N ILE A 60 -17.00 15.08 -8.54
CA ILE A 60 -15.77 15.65 -9.12
C ILE A 60 -15.99 16.33 -10.47
N ALA A 61 -17.09 16.02 -11.16
CA ALA A 61 -17.47 16.69 -12.40
C ALA A 61 -17.90 18.16 -12.15
N ASP A 62 -18.34 18.47 -10.92
CA ASP A 62 -18.63 19.81 -10.44
C ASP A 62 -17.62 20.19 -9.34
N ILE A 63 -16.40 20.49 -9.78
CA ILE A 63 -15.25 20.72 -8.89
C ILE A 63 -15.45 21.90 -7.94
N GLU A 64 -16.28 22.88 -8.31
CA GLU A 64 -16.54 24.07 -7.49
C GLU A 64 -17.39 23.74 -6.25
N ASN A 65 -18.26 22.75 -6.36
CA ASN A 65 -19.12 22.28 -5.28
C ASN A 65 -18.62 20.98 -4.63
N PHE A 66 -17.57 20.38 -5.18
CA PHE A 66 -16.98 19.17 -4.64
C PHE A 66 -16.06 19.49 -3.46
N HIS A 67 -16.33 18.88 -2.32
CA HIS A 67 -15.46 18.94 -1.14
C HIS A 67 -15.51 17.64 -0.35
N ILE A 68 -14.59 17.48 0.58
CA ILE A 68 -14.48 16.30 1.43
C ILE A 68 -14.71 16.70 2.88
N VAL A 69 -15.41 15.87 3.65
CA VAL A 69 -15.57 16.02 5.09
C VAL A 69 -14.88 14.86 5.77
N LEU A 70 -13.92 15.13 6.66
CA LEU A 70 -13.30 14.10 7.48
C LEU A 70 -14.29 13.64 8.56
N ARG A 71 -14.49 12.32 8.66
CA ARG A 71 -15.46 11.74 9.58
C ARG A 71 -14.81 11.20 10.85
N ASP A 72 -13.80 10.34 10.68
CA ASP A 72 -13.12 9.75 11.84
C ASP A 72 -11.73 9.18 11.51
N ILE A 73 -11.00 8.77 12.56
CA ILE A 73 -9.68 8.12 12.50
C ILE A 73 -9.71 6.83 13.30
N ILE A 74 -9.22 5.76 12.72
CA ILE A 74 -8.95 4.49 13.40
C ILE A 74 -7.44 4.33 13.52
N PRO A 75 -6.81 4.61 14.67
CA PRO A 75 -5.38 4.38 14.83
C PRO A 75 -5.09 2.89 14.83
N LEU A 76 -4.14 2.47 13.98
CA LEU A 76 -3.81 1.04 13.76
C LEU A 76 -2.41 0.68 14.21
N ASP A 77 -1.44 1.54 13.93
CA ASP A 77 -0.04 1.21 14.14
C ASP A 77 0.74 2.37 14.73
N LYS A 78 1.66 2.00 15.62
CA LYS A 78 2.77 2.83 16.04
C LYS A 78 4.03 2.27 15.39
N GLY A 79 4.50 2.96 14.37
CA GLY A 79 5.64 2.57 13.56
C GLY A 79 6.99 2.87 14.21
N THR A 80 7.94 3.27 13.39
CA THR A 80 9.28 3.72 13.77
C THR A 80 9.40 5.24 13.59
N GLN A 81 10.61 5.78 13.62
CA GLN A 81 10.84 7.21 13.36
C GLN A 81 10.60 7.63 11.89
N ALA A 82 10.54 6.67 10.97
CA ALA A 82 10.46 6.95 9.53
C ALA A 82 9.59 5.96 8.76
N PHE A 83 8.85 5.08 9.41
CA PHE A 83 8.02 4.08 8.75
C PHE A 83 6.89 3.58 9.63
N THR A 84 5.69 3.52 9.05
CA THR A 84 4.52 2.87 9.60
C THR A 84 3.77 2.16 8.48
N SER A 85 3.01 1.11 8.79
CA SER A 85 2.19 0.39 7.81
C SER A 85 0.80 0.17 8.37
N TYR A 86 -0.20 0.16 7.50
CA TYR A 86 -1.54 -0.25 7.88
C TYR A 86 -2.09 -1.23 6.84
N ASN A 87 -2.79 -2.22 7.29
CA ASN A 87 -3.69 -3.02 6.44
C ASN A 87 -4.49 -3.97 7.33
N ASN A 88 -5.61 -3.50 7.90
CA ASN A 88 -6.38 -4.37 8.78
C ASN A 88 -7.87 -4.08 8.71
N PHE A 89 -8.57 -4.74 7.78
CA PHE A 89 -10.00 -4.65 7.63
C PHE A 89 -10.77 -5.14 8.89
N GLU A 90 -10.22 -6.11 9.62
CA GLU A 90 -10.85 -6.60 10.87
C GLU A 90 -10.91 -5.49 11.93
N GLU A 91 -9.91 -4.61 11.99
CA GLU A 91 -9.92 -3.48 12.90
C GLU A 91 -10.97 -2.41 12.53
N LEU A 92 -11.29 -2.28 11.25
CA LEU A 92 -12.37 -1.40 10.79
C LEU A 92 -13.73 -1.90 11.31
N LEU A 93 -14.02 -3.19 11.17
CA LEU A 93 -15.28 -3.77 11.66
C LEU A 93 -15.40 -3.63 13.18
N LYS A 94 -14.35 -3.97 13.92
CA LYS A 94 -14.33 -3.77 15.38
C LYS A 94 -14.56 -2.31 15.78
N TYR A 95 -14.03 -1.38 14.99
CA TYR A 95 -14.22 0.03 15.28
C TYR A 95 -15.68 0.47 15.13
N PHE A 96 -16.39 -0.01 14.14
CA PHE A 96 -17.82 0.28 13.99
C PHE A 96 -18.61 -0.20 15.22
N ASP A 97 -18.34 -1.40 15.73
CA ASP A 97 -18.94 -1.91 16.96
C ASP A 97 -18.62 -1.02 18.18
N GLU A 98 -17.37 -0.52 18.27
CA GLU A 98 -16.94 0.33 19.40
C GLU A 98 -17.61 1.71 19.43
N VAL A 99 -17.97 2.26 18.27
CA VAL A 99 -18.53 3.61 18.15
C VAL A 99 -20.02 3.65 17.87
N ILE A 100 -20.70 2.50 17.85
CA ILE A 100 -22.13 2.38 17.49
C ILE A 100 -23.01 3.32 18.33
N ASP A 101 -22.72 3.48 19.62
CA ASP A 101 -23.50 4.33 20.53
C ASP A 101 -23.30 5.84 20.25
N THR A 102 -22.16 6.24 19.72
CA THR A 102 -21.82 7.64 19.44
C THR A 102 -21.96 8.04 17.99
N GLN A 103 -21.82 7.09 17.09
CA GLN A 103 -21.92 7.26 15.64
C GLN A 103 -22.75 6.12 15.01
N PRO A 104 -24.04 6.01 15.32
CA PRO A 104 -24.85 4.84 14.95
C PRO A 104 -25.02 4.64 13.44
N THR A 105 -24.84 5.69 12.63
CA THR A 105 -24.96 5.61 11.17
C THR A 105 -23.62 5.38 10.44
N LEU A 106 -22.49 5.38 11.14
CA LEU A 106 -21.16 5.37 10.51
C LEU A 106 -20.93 4.09 9.70
N GLU A 107 -21.29 2.93 10.24
CA GLU A 107 -21.19 1.65 9.54
C GLU A 107 -22.11 1.61 8.32
N GLU A 108 -23.37 2.04 8.48
CA GLU A 108 -24.34 2.09 7.40
C GLU A 108 -23.87 3.07 6.28
N ASP A 109 -23.38 4.25 6.64
CA ASP A 109 -22.84 5.23 5.71
C ASP A 109 -21.63 4.64 4.94
N TYR A 110 -20.80 3.83 5.59
CA TYR A 110 -19.69 3.11 4.94
C TYR A 110 -20.19 2.01 3.99
N GLN A 111 -21.12 1.18 4.43
CA GLN A 111 -21.67 0.10 3.60
C GLN A 111 -22.41 0.63 2.37
N ASN A 112 -23.05 1.79 2.48
CA ASN A 112 -23.72 2.48 1.39
C ASN A 112 -22.75 3.30 0.49
N GLY A 113 -21.45 3.30 0.76
CA GLY A 113 -20.44 4.02 -0.01
C GLY A 113 -20.49 5.55 0.16
N LYS A 114 -21.20 6.06 1.16
CA LYS A 114 -21.23 7.47 1.51
C LYS A 114 -19.97 7.88 2.27
N VAL A 115 -19.51 7.04 3.20
CA VAL A 115 -18.22 7.17 3.87
C VAL A 115 -17.22 6.23 3.21
N LEU A 116 -16.05 6.74 2.90
CA LEU A 116 -14.95 6.01 2.26
C LEU A 116 -13.77 5.89 3.21
N ILE A 117 -12.88 4.95 2.90
CA ILE A 117 -11.63 4.75 3.62
C ILE A 117 -10.45 5.35 2.86
N GLY A 118 -9.54 5.93 3.61
CA GLY A 118 -8.26 6.46 3.14
C GLY A 118 -7.16 6.18 4.16
N HIS A 119 -6.07 6.87 4.04
CA HIS A 119 -4.91 6.74 4.92
C HIS A 119 -4.58 8.02 5.65
N ILE A 120 -4.19 7.91 6.91
CA ILE A 120 -3.57 8.97 7.68
C ILE A 120 -2.31 8.45 8.37
N HIS A 121 -1.23 9.22 8.29
CA HIS A 121 -0.03 8.94 9.08
C HIS A 121 0.68 10.21 9.52
N SER A 122 1.57 10.07 10.50
CA SER A 122 2.34 11.20 11.02
C SER A 122 3.78 11.16 10.54
N HIS A 123 4.33 12.35 10.31
CA HIS A 123 5.76 12.59 10.12
C HIS A 123 6.45 13.06 11.42
N ASN A 124 5.89 12.72 12.57
CA ASN A 124 6.31 13.16 13.90
C ASN A 124 6.73 14.66 13.94
N THR A 125 8.00 15.02 14.06
CA THR A 125 8.50 16.41 14.05
C THR A 125 9.06 16.88 12.71
N MET A 126 8.98 16.04 11.65
CA MET A 126 9.44 16.41 10.32
C MET A 126 8.42 17.29 9.59
N ALA A 127 8.85 17.92 8.51
CA ALA A 127 7.95 18.62 7.61
C ALA A 127 6.94 17.67 6.96
N VAL A 128 5.73 18.16 6.70
CA VAL A 128 4.70 17.40 6.00
C VAL A 128 4.88 17.52 4.50
N PHE A 129 5.09 16.38 3.84
CA PHE A 129 5.19 16.27 2.37
C PHE A 129 4.95 14.83 1.97
N PHE A 130 4.54 14.60 0.73
CA PHE A 130 4.44 13.25 0.18
C PHE A 130 5.81 12.76 -0.26
N SER A 131 6.36 11.77 0.42
CA SER A 131 7.58 11.07 0.02
C SER A 131 7.31 10.17 -1.21
N GLY A 132 8.36 9.55 -1.75
CA GLY A 132 8.20 8.55 -2.81
C GLY A 132 7.36 7.35 -2.36
N THR A 133 7.50 6.91 -1.10
CA THR A 133 6.72 5.82 -0.51
C THR A 133 5.25 6.19 -0.37
N ASP A 134 4.95 7.40 0.13
CA ASP A 134 3.56 7.87 0.29
C ASP A 134 2.87 8.03 -1.06
N SER A 135 3.61 8.51 -2.07
CA SER A 135 3.11 8.65 -3.43
C SER A 135 2.83 7.28 -4.08
N GLN A 136 3.66 6.27 -3.80
CA GLN A 136 3.44 4.91 -4.28
C GLN A 136 2.26 4.26 -3.57
N GLU A 137 2.13 4.45 -2.25
CA GLU A 137 0.99 3.98 -1.46
C GLU A 137 -0.32 4.57 -1.98
N LEU A 138 -0.35 5.88 -2.25
CA LEU A 138 -1.48 6.57 -2.82
C LEU A 138 -1.87 6.01 -4.20
N ALA A 139 -0.89 5.71 -5.05
CA ALA A 139 -1.12 5.12 -6.38
C ALA A 139 -1.65 3.68 -6.28
N ASP A 140 -1.04 2.85 -5.43
CA ASP A 140 -1.42 1.46 -5.24
C ASP A 140 -2.86 1.31 -4.72
N ASN A 141 -3.28 2.19 -3.83
CA ASN A 141 -4.64 2.17 -3.29
C ASN A 141 -5.66 2.80 -4.25
N CYS A 142 -5.26 3.78 -5.07
CA CYS A 142 -6.13 4.39 -6.07
C CYS A 142 -6.67 3.36 -7.09
N GLU A 143 -5.91 2.32 -7.42
CA GLU A 143 -6.37 1.26 -8.33
C GLU A 143 -7.61 0.51 -7.84
N ASN A 144 -7.79 0.45 -6.51
CA ASN A 144 -8.86 -0.32 -5.86
C ASN A 144 -10.01 0.55 -5.35
N HIS A 145 -9.87 1.88 -5.43
CA HIS A 145 -10.84 2.83 -4.91
C HIS A 145 -11.17 3.89 -5.96
N PHE A 146 -12.43 4.29 -6.06
CA PHE A 146 -12.82 5.39 -6.95
C PHE A 146 -12.20 6.71 -6.50
N TYR A 147 -12.27 6.99 -5.19
CA TYR A 147 -11.55 8.07 -4.51
C TYR A 147 -10.64 7.47 -3.46
N TYR A 148 -9.41 7.97 -3.34
CA TYR A 148 -8.52 7.61 -2.25
C TYR A 148 -7.83 8.83 -1.68
N LEU A 149 -8.12 9.13 -0.40
CA LEU A 149 -7.59 10.28 0.32
C LEU A 149 -6.44 9.85 1.21
N SER A 150 -5.30 10.56 1.12
CA SER A 150 -4.17 10.38 2.02
C SER A 150 -3.83 11.69 2.73
N LEU A 151 -3.69 11.63 4.05
CA LEU A 151 -3.45 12.76 4.92
C LEU A 151 -2.18 12.55 5.74
N ILE A 152 -1.23 13.46 5.63
CA ILE A 152 0.00 13.49 6.41
C ILE A 152 -0.09 14.62 7.42
N VAL A 153 0.33 14.35 8.64
CA VAL A 153 0.33 15.34 9.75
C VAL A 153 1.66 15.32 10.48
N ASN A 154 2.04 16.40 11.14
CA ASN A 154 3.15 16.42 12.08
C ASN A 154 2.72 16.87 13.49
N ASN A 155 3.65 16.82 14.43
CA ASN A 155 3.39 17.21 15.83
C ASN A 155 3.14 18.71 16.01
N PHE A 156 3.40 19.53 14.98
CA PHE A 156 3.11 20.96 14.96
C PHE A 156 1.71 21.26 14.42
N MET A 157 0.96 20.22 14.05
CA MET A 157 -0.36 20.33 13.43
C MET A 157 -0.33 20.97 12.04
N ASP A 158 0.80 20.81 11.33
CA ASP A 158 0.84 21.04 9.89
C ASP A 158 0.26 19.82 9.17
N PHE A 159 -0.38 20.06 8.05
CA PHE A 159 -1.05 19.02 7.27
C PHE A 159 -0.66 19.09 5.79
N CYS A 160 -0.51 17.93 5.17
CA CYS A 160 -0.41 17.78 3.73
C CYS A 160 -1.41 16.70 3.29
N CYS A 161 -2.28 17.03 2.35
CA CYS A 161 -3.36 16.13 1.95
C CYS A 161 -3.47 16.07 0.43
N LYS A 162 -3.65 14.86 -0.09
CA LYS A 162 -3.91 14.60 -1.51
C LYS A 162 -5.03 13.61 -1.68
N ILE A 163 -5.80 13.79 -2.76
CA ILE A 163 -6.77 12.82 -3.21
C ILE A 163 -6.39 12.30 -4.59
N ALA A 164 -6.39 10.98 -4.72
CA ALA A 164 -6.23 10.28 -5.98
C ALA A 164 -7.58 9.76 -6.46
N ILE A 165 -7.85 9.90 -7.76
CA ILE A 165 -9.07 9.46 -8.41
C ILE A 165 -8.72 8.54 -9.55
N HIS A 166 -9.24 7.32 -9.53
CA HIS A 166 -9.13 6.40 -10.64
C HIS A 166 -10.14 6.79 -11.72
N ALA A 167 -9.65 7.15 -12.89
CA ALA A 167 -10.49 7.60 -14.00
C ALA A 167 -10.11 6.94 -15.32
N THR A 168 -11.13 6.66 -16.13
CA THR A 168 -10.94 6.30 -17.53
C THR A 168 -11.03 7.56 -18.37
N VAL A 169 -9.96 7.91 -19.07
CA VAL A 169 -9.86 9.11 -19.88
C VAL A 169 -9.80 8.73 -21.36
N ASP A 170 -10.61 9.40 -22.17
CA ASP A 170 -10.58 9.23 -23.61
C ASP A 170 -9.44 10.05 -24.21
N PHE A 171 -8.62 9.40 -25.00
CA PHE A 171 -7.53 10.00 -25.76
C PHE A 171 -7.83 9.92 -27.25
N SER A 172 -7.61 11.01 -27.95
CA SER A 172 -7.68 11.04 -29.40
C SER A 172 -6.32 11.40 -29.97
N THR A 173 -5.91 10.68 -30.99
CA THR A 173 -4.68 10.97 -31.73
C THR A 173 -4.95 10.84 -33.22
N ASP A 174 -4.39 11.78 -33.97
CA ASP A 174 -4.43 11.73 -35.43
C ASP A 174 -3.28 10.87 -35.92
N VAL A 175 -3.63 9.79 -36.61
CA VAL A 175 -2.67 8.84 -37.17
C VAL A 175 -2.67 9.00 -38.68
N PRO A 176 -1.51 9.32 -39.28
CA PRO A 176 -1.39 9.37 -40.73
C PRO A 176 -1.49 7.95 -41.30
N TYR A 177 -2.26 7.78 -42.36
CA TYR A 177 -2.28 6.54 -43.11
C TYR A 177 -2.17 6.80 -44.60
N THR A 178 -1.53 5.86 -45.29
CA THR A 178 -1.41 5.91 -46.74
C THR A 178 -2.53 5.06 -47.36
N ALA A 179 -3.44 5.72 -48.04
CA ALA A 179 -4.40 5.02 -48.86
C ALA A 179 -3.73 4.54 -50.16
N LYS A 180 -4.24 3.43 -50.73
CA LYS A 180 -3.80 2.93 -52.02
C LYS A 180 -5.00 3.03 -52.97
N ASN A 181 -4.75 3.45 -54.21
CA ASN A 181 -5.76 3.42 -55.25
C ASN A 181 -6.00 1.96 -55.73
N GLU A 182 -6.95 1.77 -56.62
CA GLU A 182 -7.29 0.45 -57.18
C GLU A 182 -6.10 -0.24 -57.87
N LEU A 183 -5.09 0.51 -58.29
CA LEU A 183 -3.86 0.01 -58.89
C LEU A 183 -2.76 -0.30 -57.86
N GLY A 184 -3.05 -0.11 -56.56
CA GLY A 184 -2.13 -0.34 -55.47
C GLY A 184 -1.10 0.77 -55.25
N ASN A 185 -1.18 1.88 -55.98
CA ASN A 185 -0.28 3.02 -55.82
C ASN A 185 -0.65 3.83 -54.58
N PRO A 186 0.33 4.23 -53.75
CA PRO A 186 0.06 5.14 -52.64
C PRO A 186 -0.36 6.50 -53.19
N TYR A 187 -1.38 7.09 -52.56
CA TYR A 187 -1.78 8.46 -52.79
C TYR A 187 -1.93 9.19 -51.44
N ASP A 188 -2.14 10.46 -51.47
CA ASP A 188 -2.08 11.41 -50.36
C ASP A 188 -2.28 10.79 -48.96
N LEU A 189 -1.39 11.20 -48.05
CA LEU A 189 -1.48 10.89 -46.64
C LEU A 189 -2.74 11.53 -46.09
N ASN A 190 -3.71 10.72 -45.75
CA ASN A 190 -4.85 11.13 -44.95
C ASN A 190 -4.53 10.94 -43.47
N THR A 191 -5.18 11.68 -42.62
CA THR A 191 -5.18 11.46 -41.19
C THR A 191 -6.53 10.89 -40.77
N THR A 192 -6.49 9.90 -39.88
CA THR A 192 -7.68 9.43 -39.18
C THR A 192 -7.51 9.63 -37.69
N THR A 193 -8.55 10.08 -37.04
CA THR A 193 -8.53 10.22 -35.59
C THR A 193 -8.89 8.89 -34.95
N ILE A 194 -7.95 8.36 -34.16
CA ILE A 194 -8.18 7.16 -33.36
C ILE A 194 -8.46 7.60 -31.93
N THR A 195 -9.60 7.18 -31.39
CA THR A 195 -9.95 7.39 -29.99
C THR A 195 -9.75 6.07 -29.22
N TYR A 196 -9.06 6.13 -28.09
CA TYR A 196 -8.85 5.00 -27.20
C TYR A 196 -9.01 5.45 -25.74
N LYS A 197 -9.40 4.49 -24.90
CA LYS A 197 -9.56 4.71 -23.47
C LYS A 197 -8.29 4.30 -22.74
N LYS A 198 -7.87 5.12 -21.79
CA LYS A 198 -6.73 4.84 -20.91
C LYS A 198 -7.09 5.13 -19.47
N GLU A 199 -6.77 4.19 -18.60
CA GLU A 199 -6.89 4.39 -17.16
C GLU A 199 -5.77 5.31 -16.67
N LYS A 200 -6.14 6.26 -15.83
CA LYS A 200 -5.26 7.28 -15.26
C LYS A 200 -5.56 7.47 -13.79
N MET A 201 -4.54 7.82 -13.04
CA MET A 201 -4.70 8.40 -11.71
C MET A 201 -4.72 9.93 -11.85
N LEU A 202 -5.85 10.54 -11.53
CA LEU A 202 -5.97 11.98 -11.42
C LEU A 202 -5.64 12.38 -9.98
N LEU A 203 -4.65 13.24 -9.81
CA LEU A 203 -4.15 13.66 -8.50
C LEU A 203 -4.47 15.11 -8.25
N TYR A 204 -5.10 15.39 -7.11
CA TYR A 204 -5.42 16.74 -6.64
C TYR A 204 -4.73 17.01 -5.30
N ASP A 205 -4.18 18.20 -5.15
CA ASP A 205 -3.80 18.73 -3.86
C ASP A 205 -5.06 19.19 -3.10
N CYS A 206 -5.04 19.04 -1.77
CA CYS A 206 -6.17 19.39 -0.93
C CYS A 206 -5.81 20.56 -0.01
N LYS A 207 -6.78 21.42 0.26
CA LYS A 207 -6.70 22.49 1.26
C LYS A 207 -7.58 22.14 2.44
N ILE A 208 -6.96 22.00 3.63
CA ILE A 208 -7.67 21.69 4.85
C ILE A 208 -8.23 22.98 5.46
N THR A 209 -9.52 22.96 5.81
CA THR A 209 -10.22 24.00 6.57
C THR A 209 -10.77 23.38 7.85
N THR A 210 -10.68 24.10 8.98
CA THR A 210 -11.14 23.61 10.28
C THR A 210 -12.45 24.29 10.65
N GLU A 211 -13.44 23.47 11.02
CA GLU A 211 -14.71 23.94 11.57
C GLU A 211 -14.64 23.91 13.10
N LYS A 212 -15.02 24.99 13.77
CA LYS A 212 -14.95 25.08 15.25
C LYS A 212 -16.15 24.36 15.85
N GLU A 213 -15.87 23.36 16.66
CA GLU A 213 -16.82 22.66 17.53
C GLU A 213 -16.16 22.40 18.89
N ASP A 214 -16.91 22.52 19.99
CA ASP A 214 -16.41 22.17 21.33
C ASP A 214 -16.66 20.70 21.64
N ILE A 215 -15.65 19.84 21.45
CA ILE A 215 -15.78 18.39 21.64
C ILE A 215 -14.61 17.81 22.45
N ILE A 216 -14.92 16.79 23.26
CA ILE A 216 -13.96 16.02 24.07
C ILE A 216 -13.59 14.75 23.30
N VAL A 217 -12.29 14.41 23.24
CA VAL A 217 -11.81 13.15 22.65
C VAL A 217 -12.41 11.95 23.40
N PRO A 218 -13.11 11.03 22.72
CA PRO A 218 -13.76 9.90 23.36
C PRO A 218 -12.78 8.97 24.11
N GLU A 219 -13.19 8.42 25.25
CA GLU A 219 -12.37 7.47 26.03
C GLU A 219 -12.05 6.20 25.26
N THR A 220 -12.96 5.71 24.42
CA THR A 220 -12.74 4.57 23.52
C THR A 220 -11.59 4.82 22.58
N PHE A 221 -11.51 6.01 21.98
CA PHE A 221 -10.40 6.41 21.12
C PHE A 221 -9.08 6.46 21.90
N MET A 222 -9.08 7.05 23.10
CA MET A 222 -7.90 7.09 23.97
C MET A 222 -7.43 5.69 24.38
N GLY A 223 -8.37 4.77 24.63
CA GLY A 223 -8.08 3.36 24.92
C GLY A 223 -7.40 2.65 23.76
N ARG A 224 -7.88 2.85 22.53
CA ARG A 224 -7.29 2.30 21.31
C ARG A 224 -5.85 2.79 21.10
N VAL A 225 -5.60 4.09 21.27
CA VAL A 225 -4.24 4.66 21.18
C VAL A 225 -3.29 4.03 22.20
N LYS A 226 -3.72 3.86 23.46
CA LYS A 226 -2.93 3.16 24.47
C LYS A 226 -2.61 1.71 24.07
N GLY A 227 -3.59 1.01 23.50
CA GLY A 227 -3.44 -0.37 23.02
C GLY A 227 -2.36 -0.52 21.94
N ILE A 228 -2.34 0.35 20.92
CA ILE A 228 -1.28 0.31 19.86
C ILE A 228 0.11 0.62 20.43
N ILE A 229 0.21 1.55 21.39
CA ILE A 229 1.48 1.85 22.05
C ILE A 229 1.99 0.64 22.82
N GLN A 230 1.12 -0.02 23.59
CA GLN A 230 1.47 -1.22 24.34
C GLN A 230 1.91 -2.37 23.42
N LYS A 231 1.15 -2.66 22.35
CA LYS A 231 1.48 -3.69 21.37
C LYS A 231 2.85 -3.46 20.72
N ALA A 232 3.18 -2.20 20.38
CA ALA A 232 4.49 -1.85 19.83
C ALA A 232 5.61 -2.11 20.86
N ALA A 233 5.42 -1.79 22.14
CA ALA A 233 6.39 -2.04 23.20
C ALA A 233 6.63 -3.55 23.44
N GLU A 234 5.58 -4.36 23.39
CA GLU A 234 5.67 -5.82 23.50
C GLU A 234 6.44 -6.44 22.34
N THR A 235 6.19 -5.97 21.11
CA THR A 235 6.90 -6.41 19.91
C THR A 235 8.39 -6.11 19.98
N LEU A 236 8.78 -4.93 20.44
CA LEU A 236 10.18 -4.54 20.63
C LEU A 236 10.86 -5.39 21.70
N THR A 237 10.15 -5.70 22.79
CA THR A 237 10.68 -6.56 23.87
C THR A 237 10.90 -7.99 23.39
N ALA A 238 9.98 -8.53 22.59
CA ALA A 238 10.12 -9.87 22.00
C ALA A 238 11.32 -9.96 21.04
N LYS A 239 11.48 -8.97 20.15
CA LYS A 239 12.65 -8.90 19.23
C LYS A 239 13.96 -8.79 19.97
N LYS A 240 14.03 -8.04 21.09
CA LYS A 240 15.22 -7.92 21.90
C LYS A 240 15.58 -9.27 22.55
N LYS A 241 14.61 -9.98 23.13
CA LYS A 241 14.83 -11.33 23.69
C LYS A 241 15.36 -12.31 22.64
N GLU A 242 14.82 -12.30 21.42
CA GLU A 242 15.27 -13.16 20.33
C GLU A 242 16.71 -12.85 19.91
N SER A 243 17.10 -11.57 19.82
CA SER A 243 18.47 -11.16 19.53
C SER A 243 19.45 -11.58 20.64
N ASP A 244 19.06 -11.46 21.90
CA ASP A 244 19.88 -11.89 23.04
C ASP A 244 20.10 -13.42 23.07
N VAL A 245 19.08 -14.19 22.70
CA VAL A 245 19.18 -15.64 22.53
C VAL A 245 20.14 -16.00 21.39
N LYS A 246 20.06 -15.36 20.24
CA LYS A 246 20.97 -15.57 19.11
C LYS A 246 22.41 -15.22 19.46
N ASN A 247 22.61 -14.09 20.15
CA ASN A 247 23.95 -13.67 20.62
C ASN A 247 24.54 -14.61 21.67
N ASN A 248 23.73 -15.22 22.52
CA ASN A 248 24.21 -16.21 23.52
C ASN A 248 24.54 -17.55 22.85
N LEU A 249 23.79 -17.99 21.83
CA LEU A 249 24.10 -19.19 21.07
C LEU A 249 25.42 -19.09 20.28
N SER A 250 25.78 -17.88 19.81
CA SER A 250 27.05 -17.65 19.11
C SER A 250 28.29 -17.67 20.03
N LYS A 251 28.11 -17.61 21.37
CA LYS A 251 29.18 -17.63 22.35
C LYS A 251 29.64 -19.07 22.73
N TYR A 252 28.91 -20.10 22.30
CA TYR A 252 29.41 -21.47 22.48
C TYR A 252 30.41 -21.77 21.37
N PRO A 253 31.70 -22.02 21.71
CA PRO A 253 32.70 -22.37 20.71
C PRO A 253 32.30 -23.68 20.06
N THR A 254 32.07 -23.68 18.76
CA THR A 254 31.92 -24.89 17.93
C THR A 254 33.29 -25.56 17.74
N SER A 255 33.99 -25.87 18.83
CA SER A 255 35.17 -26.74 18.78
C SER A 255 34.76 -28.16 19.14
N ARG A 256 33.99 -28.83 18.28
CA ARG A 256 34.08 -30.26 18.17
C ARG A 256 35.29 -30.58 17.29
N THR A 257 36.45 -30.65 17.90
CA THR A 257 37.56 -31.42 17.37
C THR A 257 37.07 -32.86 17.23
N TYR A 258 36.80 -33.28 16.03
CA TYR A 258 36.60 -34.68 15.71
C TYR A 258 37.92 -35.38 16.01
N PRO A 259 37.92 -36.53 16.77
CA PRO A 259 39.12 -37.30 16.94
C PRO A 259 39.59 -37.80 15.58
N THR A 260 40.82 -37.44 15.22
CA THR A 260 41.53 -37.97 14.05
C THR A 260 41.62 -39.48 14.21
N TYR A 261 40.92 -40.22 13.37
CA TYR A 261 41.09 -41.67 13.28
C TYR A 261 42.51 -41.96 12.78
N PRO A 262 43.22 -42.93 13.38
CA PRO A 262 44.55 -43.33 12.94
C PRO A 262 44.48 -43.85 11.50
N THR A 263 45.32 -43.27 10.63
CA THR A 263 45.56 -43.74 9.26
C THR A 263 46.15 -45.15 9.32
N TYR A 264 45.43 -46.12 8.82
CA TYR A 264 45.97 -47.45 8.55
C TYR A 264 46.92 -47.37 7.35
N PRO A 265 48.09 -48.07 7.39
CA PRO A 265 49.01 -48.07 6.25
C PRO A 265 48.40 -48.80 5.06
N ALA A 266 48.57 -48.20 3.87
CA ALA A 266 48.12 -48.76 2.59
C ALA A 266 48.85 -50.09 2.31
N LEU A 267 48.10 -51.18 2.24
CA LEU A 267 48.52 -52.42 1.62
C LEU A 267 48.45 -52.29 0.10
N HIS A 268 49.60 -52.35 -0.53
CA HIS A 268 49.71 -52.54 -1.97
C HIS A 268 49.14 -53.93 -2.36
N GLY A 269 48.07 -53.92 -3.16
CA GLY A 269 47.52 -55.11 -3.82
C GLY A 269 47.05 -54.72 -5.25
N ARG A 270 47.75 -55.31 -6.19
CA ARG A 270 47.54 -55.34 -7.65
C ARG A 270 46.19 -55.95 -8.04
N GLY A 271 45.65 -55.51 -9.19
CA GLY A 271 44.69 -56.23 -10.03
C GLY A 271 43.40 -55.47 -10.24
N GLY A 272 43.13 -54.83 -11.30
CA GLY A 272 42.83 -55.27 -12.64
C GLY A 272 41.34 -55.43 -12.89
N LEU A 273 40.85 -54.68 -13.86
CA LEU A 273 39.67 -54.93 -14.73
C LEU A 273 38.27 -54.50 -14.22
N GLY A 274 37.59 -53.72 -15.07
CA GLY A 274 36.16 -53.67 -15.17
C GLY A 274 35.61 -52.28 -15.27
N ALA A 275 35.53 -51.76 -16.47
CA ALA A 275 34.65 -50.67 -16.87
C ALA A 275 33.20 -51.16 -16.77
N GLU A 276 32.31 -50.32 -16.24
CA GLU A 276 30.93 -50.26 -16.73
C GLU A 276 30.39 -48.86 -16.44
N ASP A 277 30.04 -48.21 -17.50
CA ASP A 277 29.28 -46.95 -17.61
C ASP A 277 27.91 -47.12 -16.97
N TYR A 278 27.45 -46.13 -16.25
CA TYR A 278 26.04 -45.78 -16.18
C TYR A 278 25.91 -44.25 -16.19
N ASP A 279 25.64 -43.75 -17.39
CA ASP A 279 24.92 -42.50 -17.66
C ASP A 279 23.50 -42.63 -17.11
N ASP A 280 23.05 -41.68 -16.33
CA ASP A 280 21.63 -41.32 -16.23
C ASP A 280 21.50 -39.82 -15.88
N ASP A 281 21.32 -39.09 -16.98
CA ASP A 281 20.88 -37.69 -17.00
C ASP A 281 19.36 -37.68 -17.36
N PRO A 282 18.51 -37.16 -16.49
CA PRO A 282 17.14 -36.87 -16.90
C PRO A 282 17.00 -35.44 -17.41
N SER A 283 17.09 -35.31 -18.71
CA SER A 283 16.70 -34.18 -19.53
C SER A 283 15.29 -33.66 -19.26
N TRP A 284 15.16 -32.35 -19.13
CA TRP A 284 13.91 -31.62 -19.15
C TRP A 284 13.41 -31.49 -20.60
N PRO A 285 12.12 -31.66 -20.87
CA PRO A 285 11.59 -31.41 -22.21
C PRO A 285 11.26 -29.94 -22.44
N ASN A 286 11.94 -29.38 -23.41
CA ASN A 286 11.50 -28.21 -24.17
C ASN A 286 10.25 -28.57 -24.99
N SER A 287 9.16 -27.84 -24.86
CA SER A 287 8.07 -27.86 -25.82
C SER A 287 7.85 -26.47 -26.42
N SER A 288 8.52 -26.23 -27.52
CA SER A 288 8.07 -25.33 -28.59
C SER A 288 7.09 -26.11 -29.51
N GLY A 289 5.92 -25.54 -29.75
CA GLY A 289 4.94 -26.12 -30.65
C GLY A 289 3.94 -25.04 -31.10
N ALA A 290 4.27 -24.38 -32.21
CA ALA A 290 3.35 -23.61 -33.03
C ALA A 290 2.50 -24.54 -33.91
N HIS A 291 1.24 -24.15 -34.14
CA HIS A 291 0.35 -24.34 -35.31
C HIS A 291 -1.07 -24.11 -34.84
N GLY A 292 -1.91 -23.16 -35.34
CA GLY A 292 -2.23 -23.03 -36.75
C GLY A 292 -3.63 -23.61 -36.96
N GLY A 293 -4.60 -22.78 -37.40
CA GLY A 293 -5.84 -23.31 -37.97
C GLY A 293 -7.13 -22.60 -37.58
N GLN A 294 -7.54 -21.62 -38.34
CA GLN A 294 -8.80 -21.44 -39.06
C GLN A 294 -10.10 -21.97 -38.38
N ARG A 295 -10.98 -21.09 -38.00
CA ARG A 295 -12.24 -20.75 -38.73
C ARG A 295 -12.91 -19.53 -38.06
#